data_ee4141dd8f3ae0fe75082c39814e6a75
#
_entry.id   ee4141dd8f3ae0fe75082c39814e6a75
#
_cell.length_a   1.000
_cell.length_b   1.000
_cell.length_c   1.000
_cell.angle_alpha   90.00
_cell.angle_beta   90.00
_cell.angle_gamma   90.00
#
_symmetry.space_group_name_H-M   'P 1'
#
loop_
_entity.id
_entity.type
_entity.pdbx_description
1 polymer ?
#
loop_
_entity_poly.entity_id
_entity_poly.type
_entity_poly.pdbx_seq_one_letter_code
_entity_poly.pdbx_strand_id
1 'polypeptide(L)'
;MLKISVAITTYNGEKYLLEQLESIKNQIRTPDEVVIIDDASTDDTTQMIKSFIEENELDSWKFIENKENLGFIKNYRKALLETDGDVIFLCDQDDVWFEDKVESISSVMAQNPQILALNTAFLIIDETGEVKKTSSKKNNFGLIDKLLKKRLEKISLSTEFHSNISPGCTMAITREIADNYVRLSKCELPHDYEMNVMAAAKGGLYFYDAPLIKYRLHGKNLIGLTPKEANRIEIARERLSLAEAVLNYSGKEGLYLACKNRLSALEDISLIKVLKLWLDSDYIKYFPFKERIGDILYVLGRR
;
A
#
# COMPACT_ATOMS: atom_id res chain seq x y z
N MET A 1 17.68 -17.80 7.99
CA MET A 1 16.21 -17.60 8.02
C MET A 1 15.99 -16.11 7.86
N LEU A 2 14.98 -15.65 7.12
CA LEU A 2 14.70 -14.21 7.00
C LEU A 2 14.29 -13.65 8.37
N LYS A 3 14.83 -12.51 8.77
CA LYS A 3 14.37 -11.74 9.93
C LYS A 3 13.09 -10.99 9.57
N ILE A 4 12.06 -11.11 10.40
CA ILE A 4 10.72 -10.59 10.15
C ILE A 4 10.39 -9.47 11.12
N SER A 5 10.06 -8.30 10.57
CA SER A 5 9.48 -7.18 11.32
C SER A 5 8.00 -7.00 10.99
N VAL A 6 7.23 -6.53 11.96
CA VAL A 6 5.88 -5.99 11.75
C VAL A 6 5.90 -4.51 12.09
N ALA A 7 5.49 -3.67 11.14
CA ALA A 7 5.32 -2.24 11.32
C ALA A 7 3.84 -1.92 11.50
N ILE A 8 3.45 -1.49 12.70
CA ILE A 8 2.07 -1.13 13.07
C ILE A 8 1.99 0.37 13.27
N THR A 9 0.96 0.99 12.72
CA THR A 9 0.63 2.39 13.02
C THR A 9 -0.72 2.48 13.69
N THR A 10 -0.82 3.31 14.74
CA THR A 10 -2.06 3.51 15.50
C THR A 10 -2.40 4.99 15.61
N TYR A 11 -3.71 5.28 15.63
CA TYR A 11 -4.29 6.57 15.99
C TYR A 11 -5.76 6.40 16.38
N ASN A 12 -6.10 6.64 17.64
CA ASN A 12 -7.46 6.50 18.20
C ASN A 12 -8.10 5.15 17.82
N GLY A 13 -7.37 4.06 18.09
CA GLY A 13 -7.69 2.70 17.67
C GLY A 13 -8.29 1.81 18.76
N GLU A 14 -8.62 2.32 19.95
CA GLU A 14 -9.03 1.56 21.12
C GLU A 14 -10.06 0.46 20.86
N LYS A 15 -10.95 0.69 19.88
CA LYS A 15 -12.08 -0.21 19.60
C LYS A 15 -11.66 -1.59 19.04
N TYR A 16 -10.62 -1.64 18.23
CA TYR A 16 -10.25 -2.86 17.47
C TYR A 16 -8.83 -3.36 17.73
N LEU A 17 -8.01 -2.51 18.35
CA LEU A 17 -6.58 -2.72 18.47
C LEU A 17 -6.21 -4.03 19.19
N LEU A 18 -6.91 -4.39 20.27
CA LEU A 18 -6.61 -5.63 21.01
C LEU A 18 -6.74 -6.87 20.15
N GLU A 19 -7.79 -6.95 19.32
CA GLU A 19 -8.01 -8.09 18.42
C GLU A 19 -6.88 -8.19 17.39
N GLN A 20 -6.41 -7.04 16.87
CA GLN A 20 -5.26 -7.00 15.96
C GLN A 20 -3.97 -7.44 16.66
N LEU A 21 -3.65 -6.92 17.86
CA LEU A 21 -2.44 -7.29 18.59
C LEU A 21 -2.42 -8.79 18.96
N GLU A 22 -3.56 -9.33 19.42
CA GLU A 22 -3.72 -10.76 19.67
C GLU A 22 -3.46 -11.60 18.41
N SER A 23 -3.95 -11.15 17.24
CA SER A 23 -3.76 -11.88 16.00
C SER A 23 -2.28 -11.94 15.55
N ILE A 24 -1.48 -10.94 15.91
CA ILE A 24 -0.04 -10.92 15.64
C ILE A 24 0.72 -11.79 16.65
N LYS A 25 0.38 -11.69 17.93
CA LYS A 25 0.98 -12.51 19.00
C LYS A 25 0.80 -14.00 18.74
N ASN A 26 -0.37 -14.39 18.24
CA ASN A 26 -0.75 -15.78 18.01
C ASN A 26 -0.35 -16.33 16.64
N GLN A 27 0.60 -15.69 15.93
CA GLN A 27 1.10 -16.21 14.66
C GLN A 27 1.85 -17.54 14.85
N ILE A 28 1.64 -18.52 13.97
CA ILE A 28 2.37 -19.82 13.95
C ILE A 28 3.89 -19.56 13.86
N ARG A 29 4.30 -18.68 12.96
CA ARG A 29 5.64 -18.10 12.95
C ARG A 29 5.58 -16.73 13.60
N THR A 30 6.09 -16.59 14.81
CA THR A 30 6.19 -15.30 15.49
C THR A 30 7.13 -14.36 14.73
N PRO A 31 6.80 -13.07 14.60
CA PRO A 31 7.74 -12.07 14.12
C PRO A 31 8.96 -11.96 15.02
N ASP A 32 10.13 -11.65 14.46
CA ASP A 32 11.35 -11.41 15.23
C ASP A 32 11.33 -10.07 15.95
N GLU A 33 10.56 -9.09 15.42
CA GLU A 33 10.25 -7.83 16.08
C GLU A 33 8.87 -7.29 15.65
N VAL A 34 8.25 -6.52 16.53
CA VAL A 34 7.04 -5.73 16.25
C VAL A 34 7.32 -4.28 16.66
N VAL A 35 7.16 -3.35 15.74
CA VAL A 35 7.31 -1.91 15.97
C VAL A 35 5.96 -1.25 15.86
N ILE A 36 5.49 -0.65 16.96
CA ILE A 36 4.22 0.06 17.04
C ILE A 36 4.50 1.55 17.18
N ILE A 37 4.01 2.37 16.25
CA ILE A 37 4.10 3.83 16.32
C ILE A 37 2.70 4.41 16.48
N ASP A 38 2.45 5.02 17.63
CA ASP A 38 1.22 5.73 17.90
C ASP A 38 1.32 7.20 17.48
N ASP A 39 0.33 7.68 16.73
CA ASP A 39 0.32 9.01 16.13
C ASP A 39 -0.35 10.06 17.04
N ALA A 40 0.02 10.08 18.33
CA ALA A 40 -0.53 10.96 19.36
C ALA A 40 -2.04 10.71 19.61
N SER A 41 -2.41 9.47 19.88
CA SER A 41 -3.79 9.11 20.25
C SER A 41 -4.27 9.85 21.51
N THR A 42 -5.56 10.14 21.55
CA THR A 42 -6.23 10.83 22.65
C THR A 42 -7.24 9.97 23.39
N ASP A 43 -7.43 8.73 22.94
CA ASP A 43 -8.21 7.69 23.58
C ASP A 43 -7.30 6.70 24.37
N ASP A 44 -7.81 5.55 24.78
CA ASP A 44 -7.08 4.58 25.59
C ASP A 44 -6.05 3.74 24.77
N THR A 45 -5.85 4.03 23.47
CA THR A 45 -4.94 3.28 22.57
C THR A 45 -3.55 3.08 23.16
N THR A 46 -2.90 4.15 23.65
CA THR A 46 -1.50 4.07 24.14
C THR A 46 -1.40 3.25 25.42
N GLN A 47 -2.38 3.38 26.32
CA GLN A 47 -2.43 2.59 27.54
C GLN A 47 -2.65 1.11 27.24
N MET A 48 -3.54 0.80 26.31
CA MET A 48 -3.81 -0.59 25.90
C MET A 48 -2.56 -1.26 25.32
N ILE A 49 -1.79 -0.56 24.46
CA ILE A 49 -0.54 -1.10 23.90
C ILE A 49 0.46 -1.41 25.02
N LYS A 50 0.69 -0.47 25.94
CA LYS A 50 1.64 -0.63 27.05
C LYS A 50 1.26 -1.82 27.92
N SER A 51 0.00 -1.89 28.35
CA SER A 51 -0.52 -3.01 29.15
C SER A 51 -0.40 -4.34 28.42
N PHE A 52 -0.75 -4.38 27.11
CA PHE A 52 -0.66 -5.60 26.29
C PHE A 52 0.77 -6.15 26.20
N ILE A 53 1.76 -5.28 25.98
CA ILE A 53 3.18 -5.66 25.89
C ILE A 53 3.65 -6.19 27.25
N GLU A 54 3.34 -5.50 28.34
CA GLU A 54 3.77 -5.87 29.71
C GLU A 54 3.13 -7.17 30.17
N GLU A 55 1.80 -7.32 30.05
CA GLU A 55 1.05 -8.49 30.49
C GLU A 55 1.41 -9.78 29.74
N ASN A 56 1.87 -9.65 28.49
CA ASN A 56 2.27 -10.78 27.66
C ASN A 56 3.80 -10.98 27.55
N GLU A 57 4.59 -10.22 28.31
CA GLU A 57 6.07 -10.31 28.35
C GLU A 57 6.71 -10.26 26.94
N LEU A 58 6.25 -9.30 26.10
CA LEU A 58 6.64 -9.19 24.68
C LEU A 58 7.90 -8.34 24.50
N ASP A 59 9.06 -8.81 24.93
CA ASP A 59 10.34 -8.08 24.90
C ASP A 59 10.79 -7.65 23.49
N SER A 60 10.34 -8.35 22.44
CA SER A 60 10.64 -8.02 21.04
C SER A 60 9.69 -6.98 20.43
N TRP A 61 8.71 -6.48 21.20
CA TRP A 61 7.77 -5.47 20.76
C TRP A 61 8.20 -4.09 21.24
N LYS A 62 8.44 -3.19 20.28
CA LYS A 62 8.85 -1.82 20.52
C LYS A 62 7.66 -0.89 20.35
N PHE A 63 7.37 -0.06 21.35
CA PHE A 63 6.32 0.95 21.29
C PHE A 63 6.91 2.35 21.33
N ILE A 64 6.49 3.21 20.41
CA ILE A 64 6.90 4.61 20.31
C ILE A 64 5.67 5.49 20.16
N GLU A 65 5.53 6.47 21.01
CA GLU A 65 4.46 7.46 20.99
C GLU A 65 4.96 8.78 20.34
N ASN A 66 4.23 9.29 19.38
CA ASN A 66 4.52 10.60 18.78
C ASN A 66 4.09 11.71 19.73
N LYS A 67 4.79 12.85 19.69
CA LYS A 67 4.42 14.04 20.47
C LYS A 67 3.25 14.81 19.82
N GLU A 68 3.03 14.65 18.53
CA GLU A 68 1.99 15.27 17.73
C GLU A 68 1.54 14.32 16.60
N ASN A 69 0.34 14.53 16.09
CA ASN A 69 -0.18 13.75 14.97
C ASN A 69 0.54 14.14 13.67
N LEU A 70 1.27 13.19 13.08
CA LEU A 70 2.04 13.35 11.83
C LEU A 70 1.23 13.00 10.59
N GLY A 71 0.10 12.30 10.76
CA GLY A 71 -0.68 11.69 9.70
C GLY A 71 -0.13 10.33 9.25
N PHE A 72 -1.02 9.45 8.77
CA PHE A 72 -0.74 8.03 8.54
C PHE A 72 0.49 7.78 7.63
N ILE A 73 0.72 8.60 6.58
CA ILE A 73 1.84 8.41 5.66
C ILE A 73 3.19 8.60 6.36
N LYS A 74 3.33 9.70 7.11
CA LYS A 74 4.57 9.99 7.85
C LYS A 74 4.76 9.04 9.03
N ASN A 75 3.66 8.61 9.64
CA ASN A 75 3.68 7.65 10.74
C ASN A 75 4.19 6.28 10.25
N TYR A 76 3.72 5.77 9.10
CA TYR A 76 4.28 4.58 8.46
C TYR A 76 5.75 4.73 8.10
N ARG A 77 6.16 5.88 7.53
CA ARG A 77 7.57 6.14 7.25
C ARG A 77 8.42 6.05 8.53
N LYS A 78 7.93 6.56 9.65
CA LYS A 78 8.60 6.45 10.95
C LYS A 78 8.66 4.99 11.42
N ALA A 79 7.56 4.23 11.29
CA ALA A 79 7.55 2.81 11.65
C ALA A 79 8.59 2.01 10.85
N LEU A 80 8.70 2.24 9.55
CA LEU A 80 9.71 1.60 8.69
C LEU A 80 11.15 1.95 9.09
N LEU A 81 11.41 3.19 9.55
CA LEU A 81 12.73 3.60 10.06
C LEU A 81 13.14 2.85 11.32
N GLU A 82 12.18 2.44 12.13
CA GLU A 82 12.41 1.80 13.43
C GLU A 82 12.48 0.27 13.35
N THR A 83 12.19 -0.32 12.15
CA THR A 83 12.28 -1.76 11.88
C THR A 83 13.66 -2.13 11.33
N ASP A 84 14.13 -3.37 11.59
CA ASP A 84 15.42 -3.88 11.11
C ASP A 84 15.36 -5.27 10.43
N GLY A 85 14.15 -5.82 10.21
CA GLY A 85 13.95 -7.11 9.53
C GLY A 85 14.28 -7.10 8.04
N ASP A 86 14.59 -8.27 7.48
CA ASP A 86 14.79 -8.49 6.04
C ASP A 86 13.48 -8.32 5.26
N VAL A 87 12.37 -8.72 5.90
CA VAL A 87 11.01 -8.58 5.40
C VAL A 87 10.16 -7.88 6.44
N ILE A 88 9.44 -6.83 6.01
CA ILE A 88 8.59 -6.02 6.86
C ILE A 88 7.14 -6.19 6.44
N PHE A 89 6.29 -6.58 7.37
CA PHE A 89 4.85 -6.65 7.22
C PHE A 89 4.22 -5.32 7.62
N LEU A 90 3.39 -4.74 6.77
CA LEU A 90 2.61 -3.56 7.12
C LEU A 90 1.32 -3.98 7.83
N CYS A 91 0.95 -3.23 8.85
CA CYS A 91 -0.20 -3.56 9.69
C CYS A 91 -0.98 -2.31 10.09
N ASP A 92 -2.28 -2.29 9.81
CA ASP A 92 -3.22 -1.31 10.33
C ASP A 92 -3.77 -1.79 11.68
N GLN A 93 -4.35 -0.88 12.48
CA GLN A 93 -4.77 -1.13 13.87
C GLN A 93 -6.10 -1.88 14.03
N ASP A 94 -6.85 -2.10 12.95
CA ASP A 94 -8.28 -2.42 12.96
C ASP A 94 -8.66 -3.71 12.23
N ASP A 95 -7.67 -4.44 11.70
CA ASP A 95 -7.84 -5.69 11.00
C ASP A 95 -7.64 -6.91 11.92
N VAL A 96 -7.68 -8.14 11.36
CA VAL A 96 -7.33 -9.37 12.07
C VAL A 96 -6.55 -10.28 11.14
N TRP A 97 -5.35 -10.70 11.55
CA TRP A 97 -4.54 -11.62 10.76
C TRP A 97 -4.97 -13.07 10.96
N PHE A 98 -4.91 -13.89 9.91
CA PHE A 98 -4.93 -15.34 10.07
C PHE A 98 -3.61 -15.82 10.67
N GLU A 99 -3.66 -16.88 11.46
CA GLU A 99 -2.51 -17.38 12.24
C GLU A 99 -1.30 -17.80 11.40
N ASP A 100 -1.52 -18.15 10.13
CA ASP A 100 -0.49 -18.58 9.17
C ASP A 100 0.05 -17.46 8.27
N LYS A 101 -0.33 -16.18 8.49
CA LYS A 101 0.05 -15.07 7.60
C LYS A 101 1.56 -14.90 7.52
N VAL A 102 2.24 -14.81 8.66
CA VAL A 102 3.69 -14.58 8.70
C VAL A 102 4.45 -15.76 8.09
N GLU A 103 4.08 -17.00 8.43
CA GLU A 103 4.69 -18.21 7.87
C GLU A 103 4.49 -18.29 6.36
N SER A 104 3.25 -18.15 5.88
CA SER A 104 2.89 -18.24 4.48
C SER A 104 3.65 -17.22 3.62
N ILE A 105 3.61 -15.94 3.98
CA ILE A 105 4.25 -14.87 3.22
C ILE A 105 5.77 -15.01 3.25
N SER A 106 6.37 -15.23 4.43
CA SER A 106 7.82 -15.36 4.56
C SER A 106 8.37 -16.56 3.80
N SER A 107 7.63 -17.68 3.76
CA SER A 107 7.99 -18.86 2.97
C SER A 107 7.95 -18.58 1.46
N VAL A 108 6.90 -17.89 0.98
CA VAL A 108 6.81 -17.49 -0.43
C VAL A 108 7.95 -16.57 -0.83
N MET A 109 8.26 -15.54 -0.01
CA MET A 109 9.35 -14.60 -0.30
C MET A 109 10.73 -15.28 -0.24
N ALA A 110 10.96 -16.19 0.71
CA ALA A 110 12.22 -16.94 0.81
C ALA A 110 12.47 -17.84 -0.41
N GLN A 111 11.42 -18.44 -0.97
CA GLN A 111 11.50 -19.29 -2.17
C GLN A 111 11.59 -18.48 -3.47
N ASN A 112 11.27 -17.19 -3.44
CA ASN A 112 11.19 -16.31 -4.61
C ASN A 112 11.95 -14.99 -4.34
N PRO A 113 13.30 -15.00 -4.34
CA PRO A 113 14.12 -13.83 -3.97
C PRO A 113 13.95 -12.63 -4.91
N GLN A 114 13.29 -12.78 -6.06
CA GLN A 114 12.93 -11.68 -6.95
C GLN A 114 11.73 -10.86 -6.46
N ILE A 115 11.00 -11.33 -5.42
CA ILE A 115 9.87 -10.59 -4.84
C ILE A 115 10.41 -9.47 -3.95
N LEU A 116 10.06 -8.24 -4.29
CA LEU A 116 10.38 -7.04 -3.50
C LEU A 116 9.19 -6.56 -2.66
N ALA A 117 7.98 -6.75 -3.17
CA ALA A 117 6.73 -6.53 -2.45
C ALA A 117 5.72 -7.64 -2.80
N LEU A 118 5.06 -8.17 -1.79
CA LEU A 118 4.04 -9.20 -1.91
C LEU A 118 2.75 -8.73 -1.25
N ASN A 119 1.68 -8.65 -2.03
CA ASN A 119 0.33 -8.38 -1.54
C ASN A 119 -0.48 -9.66 -1.53
N THR A 120 -1.44 -9.78 -0.61
CA THR A 120 -2.28 -10.97 -0.49
C THR A 120 -3.76 -10.67 -0.70
N ALA A 121 -4.56 -11.71 -0.91
CA ALA A 121 -6.00 -11.61 -0.79
C ALA A 121 -6.41 -11.35 0.68
N PHE A 122 -7.67 -10.96 0.87
CA PHE A 122 -8.25 -10.70 2.19
C PHE A 122 -9.74 -11.06 2.20
N LEU A 123 -10.27 -11.32 3.39
CA LEU A 123 -11.71 -11.40 3.63
C LEU A 123 -12.19 -10.06 4.20
N ILE A 124 -13.37 -9.63 3.78
CA ILE A 124 -13.99 -8.42 4.34
C ILE A 124 -14.83 -8.82 5.55
N ILE A 125 -14.63 -8.14 6.67
CA ILE A 125 -15.45 -8.24 7.87
C ILE A 125 -16.09 -6.89 8.18
N ASP A 126 -17.20 -6.92 8.93
CA ASP A 126 -17.82 -5.68 9.44
C ASP A 126 -17.28 -5.29 10.82
N GLU A 127 -17.90 -4.28 11.41
CA GLU A 127 -17.52 -3.75 12.74
C GLU A 127 -17.62 -4.79 13.87
N THR A 128 -18.42 -5.85 13.68
CA THR A 128 -18.60 -6.93 14.67
C THR A 128 -17.71 -8.14 14.42
N GLY A 129 -16.90 -8.11 13.33
CA GLY A 129 -16.05 -9.22 12.93
C GLY A 129 -16.72 -10.27 12.03
N GLU A 130 -18.00 -10.06 11.67
CA GLU A 130 -18.74 -10.97 10.79
C GLU A 130 -18.32 -10.82 9.33
N VAL A 131 -18.09 -11.95 8.64
CA VAL A 131 -17.66 -11.96 7.23
C VAL A 131 -18.78 -11.44 6.33
N LYS A 132 -18.49 -10.35 5.61
CA LYS A 132 -19.39 -9.81 4.59
C LYS A 132 -19.18 -10.52 3.24
N LYS A 133 -20.27 -11.04 2.67
CA LYS A 133 -20.33 -11.48 1.27
C LYS A 133 -20.37 -10.25 0.36
N THR A 134 -19.25 -9.56 0.20
CA THR A 134 -19.15 -8.49 -0.80
C THR A 134 -18.44 -9.01 -2.03
N SER A 135 -19.04 -8.83 -3.21
CA SER A 135 -18.27 -9.06 -4.43
C SER A 135 -17.26 -7.91 -4.54
N SER A 136 -16.00 -8.22 -4.71
CA SER A 136 -14.90 -7.29 -4.98
C SER A 136 -15.18 -6.34 -6.18
N LYS A 137 -16.18 -6.64 -7.02
CA LYS A 137 -16.64 -5.79 -8.12
C LYS A 137 -17.24 -4.45 -7.68
N LYS A 138 -17.61 -4.29 -6.41
CA LYS A 138 -18.22 -3.06 -5.87
C LYS A 138 -17.22 -2.18 -5.12
N ASN A 139 -15.98 -2.61 -4.98
CA ASN A 139 -14.95 -1.88 -4.26
C ASN A 139 -13.77 -1.53 -5.18
N ASN A 140 -12.88 -0.67 -4.74
CA ASN A 140 -11.69 -0.24 -5.48
C ASN A 140 -10.69 -1.38 -5.79
N PHE A 141 -10.91 -2.57 -5.26
CA PHE A 141 -10.08 -3.75 -5.39
C PHE A 141 -10.58 -4.76 -6.44
N GLY A 142 -11.39 -4.31 -7.41
CA GLY A 142 -11.96 -5.18 -8.46
C GLY A 142 -10.92 -5.91 -9.33
N LEU A 143 -9.64 -5.53 -9.23
CA LEU A 143 -8.56 -6.25 -9.87
C LEU A 143 -8.27 -7.60 -9.16
N ILE A 144 -8.49 -7.67 -7.85
CA ILE A 144 -8.30 -8.88 -7.03
C ILE A 144 -9.11 -10.05 -7.58
N ASP A 145 -10.37 -9.84 -8.00
CA ASP A 145 -11.20 -10.91 -8.59
C ASP A 145 -10.58 -11.57 -9.82
N LYS A 146 -9.74 -10.85 -10.56
CA LYS A 146 -9.01 -11.38 -11.70
C LYS A 146 -7.75 -12.12 -11.27
N LEU A 147 -7.18 -11.75 -10.14
CA LEU A 147 -5.96 -12.32 -9.58
C LEU A 147 -6.23 -13.62 -8.78
N LEU A 148 -7.44 -13.77 -8.23
CA LEU A 148 -7.87 -14.95 -7.43
C LEU A 148 -7.90 -16.30 -8.19
N LYS A 149 -7.30 -16.38 -9.36
CA LYS A 149 -7.21 -17.63 -10.15
C LYS A 149 -5.81 -18.18 -10.25
N LYS A 150 -4.82 -17.47 -9.73
CA LYS A 150 -3.41 -17.85 -9.80
C LYS A 150 -2.80 -17.74 -8.42
N ARG A 151 -2.14 -18.80 -7.98
CA ARG A 151 -1.57 -18.88 -6.63
C ARG A 151 -0.54 -17.79 -6.36
N LEU A 152 0.28 -17.41 -7.33
CA LEU A 152 1.27 -16.34 -7.26
C LEU A 152 1.36 -15.66 -8.62
N GLU A 153 1.10 -14.38 -8.71
CA GLU A 153 1.11 -13.61 -9.95
C GLU A 153 2.01 -12.39 -9.87
N LYS A 154 2.84 -12.20 -10.89
CA LYS A 154 3.65 -11.00 -11.06
C LYS A 154 2.78 -9.86 -11.57
N ILE A 155 2.85 -8.72 -10.90
CA ILE A 155 2.11 -7.52 -11.28
C ILE A 155 3.02 -6.59 -12.08
N SER A 156 2.53 -6.14 -13.24
CA SER A 156 3.30 -5.23 -14.08
C SER A 156 3.27 -3.79 -13.53
N LEU A 157 4.33 -3.02 -13.84
CA LEU A 157 4.34 -1.59 -13.53
C LEU A 157 3.14 -0.86 -14.16
N SER A 158 2.77 -1.20 -15.40
CA SER A 158 1.61 -0.58 -16.07
C SER A 158 0.30 -0.87 -15.35
N THR A 159 0.14 -2.04 -14.73
CA THR A 159 -1.05 -2.38 -13.96
C THR A 159 -1.09 -1.57 -12.66
N GLU A 160 -0.03 -1.65 -11.86
CA GLU A 160 0.05 -0.98 -10.57
C GLU A 160 0.00 0.54 -10.68
N PHE A 161 0.67 1.09 -11.67
CA PHE A 161 0.73 2.54 -11.91
C PHE A 161 -0.64 3.18 -12.13
N HIS A 162 -1.66 2.43 -12.54
CA HIS A 162 -3.01 2.94 -12.77
C HIS A 162 -4.01 2.61 -11.67
N SER A 163 -3.69 1.64 -10.82
CA SER A 163 -4.60 1.20 -9.76
C SER A 163 -3.83 0.45 -8.69
N ASN A 164 -3.78 0.99 -7.48
CA ASN A 164 -3.26 0.24 -6.34
C ASN A 164 -4.02 -1.09 -6.22
N ILE A 165 -3.30 -2.21 -6.24
CA ILE A 165 -3.93 -3.53 -6.33
C ILE A 165 -4.53 -3.99 -5.01
N SER A 166 -4.02 -3.47 -3.87
CA SER A 166 -4.39 -4.01 -2.56
C SER A 166 -4.12 -2.99 -1.46
N PRO A 167 -4.85 -3.00 -0.35
CA PRO A 167 -4.57 -2.15 0.80
C PRO A 167 -3.25 -2.52 1.48
N GLY A 168 -2.61 -1.52 2.12
CA GLY A 168 -1.30 -1.66 2.75
C GLY A 168 -1.22 -2.79 3.78
N CYS A 169 -2.28 -3.02 4.57
CA CYS A 169 -2.34 -4.08 5.57
C CYS A 169 -2.21 -5.51 5.03
N THR A 170 -2.34 -5.71 3.70
CA THR A 170 -2.12 -7.02 3.05
C THR A 170 -0.67 -7.26 2.67
N MET A 171 0.19 -6.24 2.81
CA MET A 171 1.49 -6.13 2.16
C MET A 171 2.64 -6.57 3.05
N ALA A 172 3.62 -7.26 2.45
CA ALA A 172 4.95 -7.43 3.00
C ALA A 172 5.99 -6.95 1.97
N ILE A 173 7.04 -6.27 2.44
CA ILE A 173 8.08 -5.69 1.61
C ILE A 173 9.47 -6.14 2.05
N THR A 174 10.43 -6.11 1.14
CA THR A 174 11.83 -6.29 1.50
C THR A 174 12.42 -5.03 2.14
N ARG A 175 13.51 -5.19 2.90
CA ARG A 175 14.31 -4.09 3.44
C ARG A 175 14.71 -3.09 2.35
N GLU A 176 15.05 -3.58 1.15
CA GLU A 176 15.39 -2.72 0.01
C GLU A 176 14.27 -1.72 -0.32
N ILE A 177 13.02 -2.17 -0.36
CA ILE A 177 11.87 -1.28 -0.63
C ILE A 177 11.67 -0.30 0.52
N ALA A 178 11.72 -0.77 1.77
CA ALA A 178 11.54 0.09 2.94
C ALA A 178 12.58 1.22 2.99
N ASP A 179 13.87 0.89 2.84
CA ASP A 179 14.96 1.86 2.88
C ASP A 179 14.86 2.89 1.75
N ASN A 180 14.51 2.44 0.54
CA ASN A 180 14.34 3.36 -0.59
C ASN A 180 13.10 4.23 -0.44
N TYR A 181 11.97 3.70 0.06
CA TYR A 181 10.80 4.50 0.39
C TYR A 181 11.14 5.59 1.43
N VAL A 182 11.76 5.21 2.53
CA VAL A 182 12.19 6.15 3.57
C VAL A 182 13.09 7.25 3.04
N ARG A 183 13.99 6.92 2.12
CA ARG A 183 14.96 7.87 1.53
C ARG A 183 14.35 8.77 0.46
N LEU A 184 13.43 8.26 -0.36
CA LEU A 184 12.99 8.89 -1.62
C LEU A 184 11.60 9.50 -1.56
N SER A 185 10.72 8.97 -0.67
CA SER A 185 9.33 9.43 -0.59
C SER A 185 9.23 10.87 -0.07
N LYS A 186 8.38 11.65 -0.74
CA LYS A 186 7.96 12.98 -0.29
C LYS A 186 6.80 12.92 0.71
N CYS A 187 6.27 11.74 1.00
CA CYS A 187 5.08 11.52 1.84
C CYS A 187 3.83 12.27 1.35
N GLU A 188 3.66 12.37 0.04
CA GLU A 188 2.51 13.03 -0.61
C GLU A 188 1.44 12.02 -1.05
N LEU A 189 1.82 10.74 -1.19
CA LEU A 189 0.97 9.66 -1.67
C LEU A 189 0.84 8.56 -0.60
N PRO A 190 -0.21 7.71 -0.68
CA PRO A 190 -0.33 6.55 0.18
C PRO A 190 0.93 5.68 0.09
N HIS A 191 1.48 5.32 1.23
CA HIS A 191 2.76 4.63 1.36
C HIS A 191 2.77 3.27 0.64
N ASP A 192 1.69 2.53 0.74
CA ASP A 192 1.48 1.23 0.10
C ASP A 192 1.53 1.33 -1.42
N TYR A 193 0.85 2.34 -1.98
CA TYR A 193 0.83 2.58 -3.41
C TYR A 193 2.22 2.95 -3.95
N GLU A 194 2.92 3.85 -3.27
CA GLU A 194 4.27 4.27 -3.67
C GLU A 194 5.25 3.09 -3.64
N MET A 195 5.24 2.29 -2.57
CA MET A 195 6.11 1.11 -2.44
C MET A 195 5.77 0.01 -3.45
N ASN A 196 4.49 -0.24 -3.73
CA ASN A 196 4.07 -1.17 -4.78
C ASN A 196 4.57 -0.75 -6.16
N VAL A 197 4.41 0.54 -6.51
CA VAL A 197 4.90 1.08 -7.79
C VAL A 197 6.42 0.99 -7.89
N MET A 198 7.17 1.25 -6.82
CA MET A 198 8.62 1.07 -6.76
C MET A 198 9.00 -0.40 -7.02
N ALA A 199 8.38 -1.34 -6.32
CA ALA A 199 8.62 -2.78 -6.52
C ALA A 199 8.28 -3.22 -7.95
N ALA A 200 7.14 -2.77 -8.50
CA ALA A 200 6.74 -3.04 -9.88
C ALA A 200 7.73 -2.48 -10.91
N ALA A 201 8.37 -1.34 -10.63
CA ALA A 201 9.36 -0.72 -11.52
C ALA A 201 10.61 -1.61 -11.74
N LYS A 202 10.99 -2.40 -10.75
CA LYS A 202 12.04 -3.43 -10.84
C LYS A 202 11.51 -4.83 -11.20
N GLY A 203 10.19 -4.96 -11.40
CA GLY A 203 9.56 -6.24 -11.72
C GLY A 203 9.49 -7.20 -10.52
N GLY A 204 9.50 -6.65 -9.30
CA GLY A 204 9.47 -7.38 -8.03
C GLY A 204 8.13 -7.27 -7.29
N LEU A 205 7.06 -6.76 -7.91
CA LEU A 205 5.72 -6.75 -7.31
C LEU A 205 4.96 -8.03 -7.67
N TYR A 206 4.43 -8.69 -6.63
CA TYR A 206 3.65 -9.91 -6.76
C TYR A 206 2.38 -9.86 -5.92
N PHE A 207 1.38 -10.62 -6.36
CA PHE A 207 0.15 -10.88 -5.63
C PHE A 207 0.04 -12.38 -5.33
N TYR A 208 -0.25 -12.73 -4.08
CA TYR A 208 -0.46 -14.10 -3.62
C TYR A 208 -1.94 -14.32 -3.29
N ASP A 209 -2.56 -15.27 -4.00
CA ASP A 209 -3.97 -15.63 -3.83
C ASP A 209 -4.18 -16.51 -2.57
N ALA A 210 -3.96 -15.89 -1.43
CA ALA A 210 -4.29 -16.47 -0.12
C ALA A 210 -4.92 -15.39 0.74
N PRO A 211 -6.14 -15.58 1.26
CA PRO A 211 -6.78 -14.65 2.18
C PRO A 211 -6.12 -14.78 3.56
N LEU A 212 -5.11 -13.97 3.83
CA LEU A 212 -4.31 -14.02 5.06
C LEU A 212 -4.65 -12.92 6.07
N ILE A 213 -5.71 -12.14 5.79
CA ILE A 213 -6.18 -11.06 6.65
C ILE A 213 -7.70 -10.92 6.53
N LYS A 214 -8.35 -10.61 7.62
CA LYS A 214 -9.73 -10.13 7.70
C LYS A 214 -9.69 -8.61 7.73
N TYR A 215 -10.00 -7.98 6.60
CA TYR A 215 -10.04 -6.53 6.43
C TYR A 215 -11.35 -5.96 6.96
N ARG A 216 -11.25 -5.11 7.99
CA ARG A 216 -12.44 -4.56 8.66
C ARG A 216 -12.95 -3.31 7.99
N LEU A 217 -14.26 -3.29 7.70
CA LEU A 217 -14.96 -2.11 7.20
C LEU A 217 -15.78 -1.46 8.31
N HIS A 218 -15.47 -0.21 8.57
CA HIS A 218 -16.20 0.65 9.51
C HIS A 218 -16.22 2.11 9.03
N GLY A 219 -17.05 2.95 9.67
CA GLY A 219 -17.28 4.32 9.24
C GLY A 219 -16.07 5.27 9.33
N LYS A 220 -14.97 4.84 9.96
CA LYS A 220 -13.74 5.63 10.16
C LYS A 220 -12.56 5.15 9.30
N ASN A 221 -12.72 4.19 8.37
CA ASN A 221 -11.63 3.81 7.48
C ASN A 221 -11.14 5.02 6.68
N LEU A 222 -9.83 5.29 6.68
CA LEU A 222 -9.20 6.42 5.97
C LEU A 222 -9.38 6.29 4.45
N ILE A 223 -9.23 5.08 3.93
CA ILE A 223 -9.44 4.74 2.53
C ILE A 223 -10.66 3.82 2.48
N GLY A 224 -11.83 4.44 2.31
CA GLY A 224 -13.09 3.69 2.15
C GLY A 224 -13.17 3.03 0.77
N LEU A 225 -14.17 2.13 0.62
CA LEU A 225 -14.46 1.44 -0.65
C LEU A 225 -14.98 2.36 -1.77
N THR A 226 -15.22 3.64 -1.50
CA THR A 226 -15.75 4.60 -2.47
C THR A 226 -14.61 5.35 -3.17
N PRO A 227 -14.51 5.29 -4.51
CA PRO A 227 -13.58 6.12 -5.25
C PRO A 227 -13.86 7.60 -4.98
N LYS A 228 -12.82 8.37 -4.60
CA LYS A 228 -12.93 9.82 -4.68
C LYS A 228 -13.05 10.21 -6.15
N GLU A 229 -14.01 11.08 -6.48
CA GLU A 229 -14.06 11.74 -7.78
C GLU A 229 -12.87 12.72 -7.84
N ALA A 230 -11.72 12.23 -8.30
CA ALA A 230 -10.57 13.08 -8.57
C ALA A 230 -10.68 13.64 -10.00
N ASN A 231 -10.39 14.92 -10.17
CA ASN A 231 -10.33 15.50 -11.50
C ASN A 231 -9.07 15.01 -12.24
N ARG A 232 -9.09 15.14 -13.57
CA ARG A 232 -8.03 14.59 -14.44
C ARG A 232 -6.65 15.20 -14.20
N ILE A 233 -6.57 16.46 -13.80
CA ILE A 233 -5.31 17.15 -13.46
C ILE A 233 -4.75 16.61 -12.14
N GLU A 234 -5.60 16.39 -11.13
CA GLU A 234 -5.18 15.78 -9.86
C GLU A 234 -4.59 14.40 -10.08
N ILE A 235 -5.28 13.55 -10.85
CA ILE A 235 -4.77 12.23 -11.23
C ILE A 235 -3.42 12.36 -11.97
N ALA A 236 -3.27 13.33 -12.86
CA ALA A 236 -2.02 13.52 -13.60
C ALA A 236 -0.87 13.98 -12.68
N ARG A 237 -1.15 14.79 -11.65
CA ARG A 237 -0.17 15.18 -10.63
C ARG A 237 0.25 14.01 -9.75
N GLU A 238 -0.70 13.21 -9.28
CA GLU A 238 -0.40 11.97 -8.54
C GLU A 238 0.50 11.04 -9.37
N ARG A 239 0.18 10.85 -10.66
CA ARG A 239 1.01 10.03 -11.58
C ARG A 239 2.41 10.59 -11.77
N LEU A 240 2.56 11.92 -11.83
CA LEU A 240 3.87 12.55 -11.91
C LEU A 240 4.69 12.31 -10.64
N SER A 241 4.08 12.43 -9.46
CA SER A 241 4.75 12.17 -8.18
C SER A 241 5.21 10.70 -8.08
N LEU A 242 4.36 9.74 -8.46
CA LEU A 242 4.75 8.32 -8.55
C LEU A 242 5.88 8.09 -9.56
N ALA A 243 5.81 8.73 -10.74
CA ALA A 243 6.83 8.58 -11.77
C ALA A 243 8.18 9.18 -11.33
N GLU A 244 8.18 10.24 -10.51
CA GLU A 244 9.38 10.80 -9.92
C GLU A 244 10.02 9.83 -8.90
N ALA A 245 9.24 9.20 -8.04
CA ALA A 245 9.72 8.17 -7.12
C ALA A 245 10.34 6.98 -7.90
N VAL A 246 9.66 6.54 -8.97
CA VAL A 246 10.16 5.48 -9.86
C VAL A 246 11.45 5.88 -10.57
N LEU A 247 11.55 7.13 -11.06
CA LEU A 247 12.77 7.65 -11.68
C LEU A 247 13.95 7.59 -10.71
N ASN A 248 13.76 8.11 -9.50
CA ASN A 248 14.79 8.17 -8.47
C ASN A 248 15.24 6.77 -7.99
N TYR A 249 14.32 5.79 -8.01
CA TYR A 249 14.60 4.42 -7.58
C TYR A 249 15.16 3.51 -8.69
N SER A 250 14.64 3.62 -9.91
CA SER A 250 14.91 2.66 -11.00
C SER A 250 15.37 3.27 -12.32
N GLY A 251 15.51 4.59 -12.40
CA GLY A 251 16.00 5.29 -13.59
C GLY A 251 15.04 5.27 -14.79
N LYS A 252 13.74 5.08 -14.60
CA LYS A 252 12.75 5.05 -15.71
C LYS A 252 12.38 6.47 -16.18
N GLU A 253 13.31 7.14 -16.83
CA GLU A 253 13.17 8.52 -17.31
C GLU A 253 11.97 8.69 -18.28
N GLY A 254 11.75 7.74 -19.18
CA GLY A 254 10.65 7.79 -20.15
C GLY A 254 9.27 7.87 -19.48
N LEU A 255 9.04 7.12 -18.39
CA LEU A 255 7.80 7.23 -17.61
C LEU A 255 7.62 8.63 -17.00
N TYR A 256 8.67 9.17 -16.39
CA TYR A 256 8.64 10.50 -15.80
C TYR A 256 8.34 11.59 -16.84
N LEU A 257 9.04 11.56 -17.99
CA LEU A 257 8.83 12.52 -19.07
C LEU A 257 7.42 12.42 -19.66
N ALA A 258 6.88 11.21 -19.86
CA ALA A 258 5.52 11.01 -20.32
C ALA A 258 4.48 11.61 -19.36
N CYS A 259 4.64 11.41 -18.04
CA CYS A 259 3.78 12.00 -17.01
C CYS A 259 3.88 13.53 -16.97
N LYS A 260 5.11 14.08 -17.03
CA LYS A 260 5.37 15.52 -17.04
C LYS A 260 4.73 16.20 -18.24
N ASN A 261 4.93 15.64 -19.44
CA ASN A 261 4.37 16.16 -20.67
C ASN A 261 2.82 16.08 -20.69
N ARG A 262 2.28 14.96 -20.14
CA ARG A 262 0.83 14.80 -19.98
C ARG A 262 0.25 15.87 -19.06
N LEU A 263 0.83 16.10 -17.89
CA LEU A 263 0.35 17.11 -16.94
C LEU A 263 0.36 18.50 -17.60
N SER A 264 1.47 18.89 -18.24
CA SER A 264 1.56 20.17 -18.96
C SER A 264 0.49 20.31 -20.05
N ALA A 265 0.21 19.25 -20.82
CA ALA A 265 -0.81 19.28 -21.86
C ALA A 265 -2.22 19.48 -21.31
N LEU A 266 -2.52 18.89 -20.14
CA LEU A 266 -3.82 19.00 -19.48
C LEU A 266 -4.00 20.35 -18.77
N GLU A 267 -2.96 20.87 -18.11
CA GLU A 267 -2.99 22.19 -17.44
C GLU A 267 -3.15 23.33 -18.47
N ASP A 268 -2.49 23.23 -19.63
CA ASP A 268 -2.62 24.20 -20.71
C ASP A 268 -3.91 24.04 -21.54
N ILE A 269 -4.72 23.01 -21.26
CA ILE A 269 -5.93 22.66 -22.02
C ILE A 269 -5.63 22.62 -23.53
N SER A 270 -4.48 22.05 -23.90
CA SER A 270 -3.94 22.12 -25.27
C SER A 270 -4.17 20.83 -26.05
N LEU A 271 -5.13 20.84 -26.97
CA LEU A 271 -5.39 19.70 -27.87
C LEU A 271 -4.14 19.34 -28.70
N ILE A 272 -3.37 20.34 -29.15
CA ILE A 272 -2.15 20.09 -29.95
C ILE A 272 -1.11 19.33 -29.08
N LYS A 273 -0.91 19.73 -27.83
CA LYS A 273 0.01 19.02 -26.92
C LYS A 273 -0.48 17.58 -26.65
N VAL A 274 -1.78 17.38 -26.39
CA VAL A 274 -2.36 16.04 -26.19
C VAL A 274 -2.18 15.18 -27.43
N LEU A 275 -2.43 15.70 -28.63
CA LEU A 275 -2.22 14.94 -29.87
C LEU A 275 -0.74 14.59 -30.11
N LYS A 276 0.20 15.46 -29.73
CA LYS A 276 1.64 15.15 -29.80
C LYS A 276 2.02 14.00 -28.87
N LEU A 277 1.38 13.84 -27.71
CA LEU A 277 1.62 12.69 -26.82
C LEU A 277 1.30 11.35 -27.50
N TRP A 278 0.37 11.30 -28.46
CA TRP A 278 0.06 10.07 -29.22
C TRP A 278 1.18 9.64 -30.17
N LEU A 279 2.22 10.45 -30.35
CA LEU A 279 3.45 10.10 -31.07
C LEU A 279 4.58 9.70 -30.12
N ASP A 280 4.38 9.85 -28.80
CA ASP A 280 5.34 9.48 -27.77
C ASP A 280 5.20 8.00 -27.41
N SER A 281 6.24 7.22 -27.65
CA SER A 281 6.25 5.78 -27.39
C SER A 281 6.07 5.44 -25.91
N ASP A 282 6.62 6.25 -25.01
CA ASP A 282 6.48 6.03 -23.56
C ASP A 282 5.07 6.38 -23.07
N TYR A 283 4.47 7.45 -23.58
CA TYR A 283 3.07 7.74 -23.30
C TYR A 283 2.15 6.61 -23.79
N ILE A 284 2.37 6.07 -24.98
CA ILE A 284 1.59 4.94 -25.50
C ILE A 284 1.79 3.69 -24.65
N LYS A 285 3.03 3.43 -24.24
CA LYS A 285 3.42 2.27 -23.44
C LYS A 285 2.79 2.28 -22.04
N TYR A 286 2.82 3.42 -21.35
CA TYR A 286 2.43 3.52 -19.97
C TYR A 286 0.96 3.92 -19.76
N PHE A 287 0.32 4.60 -20.72
CA PHE A 287 -1.07 5.05 -20.58
C PHE A 287 -2.05 4.24 -21.43
N PRO A 288 -3.05 3.57 -20.81
CA PRO A 288 -4.06 2.81 -21.54
C PRO A 288 -4.85 3.66 -22.53
N PHE A 289 -5.32 3.05 -23.62
CA PHE A 289 -6.09 3.73 -24.67
C PHE A 289 -7.26 4.54 -24.13
N LYS A 290 -8.00 4.00 -23.14
CA LYS A 290 -9.14 4.68 -22.50
C LYS A 290 -8.72 5.98 -21.81
N GLU A 291 -7.57 6.00 -21.13
CA GLU A 291 -7.04 7.23 -20.51
C GLU A 291 -6.64 8.26 -21.54
N ARG A 292 -5.97 7.84 -22.61
CA ARG A 292 -5.53 8.70 -23.71
C ARG A 292 -6.72 9.37 -24.42
N ILE A 293 -7.79 8.62 -24.68
CA ILE A 293 -9.06 9.19 -25.21
C ILE A 293 -9.65 10.17 -24.19
N GLY A 294 -9.65 9.83 -22.90
CA GLY A 294 -10.13 10.72 -21.85
C GLY A 294 -9.37 12.05 -21.79
N ASP A 295 -8.07 12.08 -22.07
CA ASP A 295 -7.28 13.32 -22.13
C ASP A 295 -7.75 14.23 -23.28
N ILE A 296 -8.07 13.65 -24.46
CA ILE A 296 -8.66 14.38 -25.58
C ILE A 296 -10.03 14.97 -25.19
N LEU A 297 -10.91 14.14 -24.62
CA LEU A 297 -12.25 14.59 -24.20
C LEU A 297 -12.19 15.70 -23.16
N TYR A 298 -11.25 15.62 -22.24
CA TYR A 298 -11.04 16.64 -21.21
C TYR A 298 -10.72 18.00 -21.84
N VAL A 299 -9.72 18.06 -22.74
CA VAL A 299 -9.32 19.34 -23.37
C VAL A 299 -10.36 19.87 -24.37
N LEU A 300 -11.28 19.02 -24.86
CA LEU A 300 -12.42 19.42 -25.67
C LEU A 300 -13.63 19.87 -24.82
N GLY A 301 -13.51 19.90 -23.48
CA GLY A 301 -14.60 20.27 -22.56
C GLY A 301 -15.75 19.26 -22.54
N ARG A 302 -15.53 18.04 -23.02
CA ARG A 302 -16.50 16.92 -22.97
C ARG A 302 -16.17 16.04 -21.77
N ARG A 303 -16.78 16.34 -20.62
CA ARG A 303 -16.66 15.54 -19.37
C ARG A 303 -17.54 14.30 -19.42
#